data_a92ca030c0ead6e6899e09d9177035b9
#
_entry.id   a92ca030c0ead6e6899e09d9177035b9
#
_cell.length_a   1.000
_cell.length_b   1.000
_cell.length_c   1.000
_cell.angle_alpha   90.00
_cell.angle_beta   90.00
_cell.angle_gamma   90.00
#
_symmetry.space_group_name_H-M   'P 1'
#
loop_
_entity.id
_entity.type
_entity.pdbx_description
1 polymer ?
#
loop_
_entity_poly.entity_id
_entity_poly.type
_entity_poly.pdbx_seq_one_letter_code
_entity_poly.pdbx_strand_id
1 'polypeptide(L)'
;MDQTLQTLVDKQAIYELSCRYMRGLDRTDAELLLSVFWDDAYCEYGFINGDAPTFVVFAITALRENESNQHMIGNTLLEVEGDEAFGEVYFHAYHKVKSETGFDDLIVAGRYLDRYERRDGVWKMSYRSERVDWSRTTPTQDPYYQMMPDSLFGGRLDDAVYDRKARYKRVGDVAE
;
A
#
# COMPACT_ATOMS: atom_id res chain seq x y z
N MET A 1 -23.17 -20.19 7.34
CA MET A 1 -22.72 -19.04 8.18
C MET A 1 -23.85 -18.03 8.18
N ASP A 2 -24.11 -17.35 9.29
CA ASP A 2 -25.07 -16.24 9.31
C ASP A 2 -24.61 -15.17 8.28
N GLN A 3 -25.56 -14.61 7.53
CA GLN A 3 -25.28 -13.61 6.48
C GLN A 3 -24.55 -12.38 7.04
N THR A 4 -24.89 -11.95 8.25
CA THR A 4 -24.22 -10.84 8.94
C THR A 4 -22.74 -11.16 9.23
N LEU A 5 -22.46 -12.37 9.72
CA LEU A 5 -21.08 -12.80 9.97
C LEU A 5 -20.29 -12.95 8.68
N GLN A 6 -20.91 -13.47 7.61
CA GLN A 6 -20.26 -13.56 6.30
C GLN A 6 -19.87 -12.17 5.78
N THR A 7 -20.77 -11.19 5.87
CA THR A 7 -20.47 -9.80 5.48
C THR A 7 -19.29 -9.20 6.25
N LEU A 8 -19.16 -9.49 7.55
CA LEU A 8 -18.01 -9.03 8.34
C LEU A 8 -16.71 -9.70 7.90
N VAL A 9 -16.74 -11.00 7.62
CA VAL A 9 -15.57 -11.73 7.10
C VAL A 9 -15.16 -11.21 5.75
N ASP A 10 -16.12 -10.94 4.86
CA ASP A 10 -15.86 -10.38 3.53
C ASP A 10 -15.23 -8.97 3.63
N LYS A 11 -15.79 -8.11 4.47
CA LYS A 11 -15.22 -6.76 4.71
C LYS A 11 -13.80 -6.83 5.25
N GLN A 12 -13.50 -7.75 6.17
CA GLN A 12 -12.15 -7.94 6.69
C GLN A 12 -11.19 -8.42 5.59
N ALA A 13 -11.60 -9.37 4.77
CA ALA A 13 -10.80 -9.86 3.65
C ALA A 13 -10.47 -8.74 2.65
N ILE A 14 -11.47 -7.90 2.31
CA ILE A 14 -11.30 -6.75 1.41
C ILE A 14 -10.38 -5.68 2.05
N TYR A 15 -10.54 -5.38 3.34
CA TYR A 15 -9.65 -4.46 4.05
C TYR A 15 -8.19 -4.91 4.00
N GLU A 16 -7.93 -6.22 4.17
CA GLU A 16 -6.59 -6.77 4.08
C GLU A 16 -5.98 -6.66 2.67
N LEU A 17 -6.79 -6.66 1.60
CA LEU A 17 -6.29 -6.37 0.24
C LEU A 17 -5.68 -4.97 0.17
N SER A 18 -6.36 -3.97 0.74
CA SER A 18 -5.84 -2.60 0.80
C SER A 18 -4.56 -2.52 1.63
N CYS A 19 -4.46 -3.25 2.76
CA CYS A 19 -3.22 -3.32 3.54
C CYS A 19 -2.06 -3.96 2.77
N ARG A 20 -2.33 -5.04 2.03
CA ARG A 20 -1.31 -5.71 1.17
C ARG A 20 -0.89 -4.80 0.02
N TYR A 21 -1.83 -4.08 -0.58
CA TYR A 21 -1.55 -3.09 -1.60
C TYR A 21 -0.55 -2.03 -1.11
N MET A 22 -0.81 -1.41 0.06
CA MET A 22 0.11 -0.42 0.65
C MET A 22 1.49 -1.00 0.94
N ARG A 23 1.55 -2.21 1.48
CA ARG A 23 2.84 -2.91 1.68
C ARG A 23 3.55 -3.15 0.35
N GLY A 24 2.84 -3.58 -0.69
CA GLY A 24 3.40 -3.78 -2.03
C GLY A 24 4.06 -2.53 -2.57
N LEU A 25 3.42 -1.37 -2.41
CA LEU A 25 3.99 -0.07 -2.78
C LEU A 25 5.21 0.27 -1.92
N ASP A 26 5.08 0.23 -0.60
CA ASP A 26 6.15 0.65 0.32
C ASP A 26 7.41 -0.21 0.22
N ARG A 27 7.24 -1.52 0.07
CA ARG A 27 8.36 -2.47 -0.07
C ARG A 27 8.81 -2.63 -1.52
N THR A 28 8.14 -1.96 -2.47
CA THR A 28 8.34 -2.14 -3.92
C THR A 28 8.28 -3.61 -4.35
N ASP A 29 7.34 -4.34 -3.76
CA ASP A 29 7.09 -5.76 -3.96
C ASP A 29 6.02 -5.94 -5.06
N ALA A 30 6.48 -6.14 -6.28
CA ALA A 30 5.62 -6.26 -7.45
C ALA A 30 4.72 -7.50 -7.38
N GLU A 31 5.22 -8.60 -6.82
CA GLU A 31 4.46 -9.86 -6.71
C GLU A 31 3.31 -9.68 -5.71
N LEU A 32 3.58 -9.12 -4.52
CA LEU A 32 2.56 -8.81 -3.53
C LEU A 32 1.54 -7.82 -4.10
N LEU A 33 1.99 -6.79 -4.81
CA LEU A 33 1.12 -5.76 -5.39
C LEU A 33 0.19 -6.35 -6.47
N LEU A 34 0.70 -7.21 -7.36
CA LEU A 34 -0.12 -7.92 -8.35
C LEU A 34 -1.12 -8.87 -7.70
N SER A 35 -0.75 -9.51 -6.60
CA SER A 35 -1.58 -10.54 -5.95
C SER A 35 -2.95 -10.03 -5.46
N VAL A 36 -3.09 -8.72 -5.25
CA VAL A 36 -4.35 -8.11 -4.77
C VAL A 36 -5.35 -7.81 -5.90
N PHE A 37 -4.92 -7.91 -7.15
CA PHE A 37 -5.75 -7.67 -8.33
C PHE A 37 -6.18 -8.97 -9.01
N TRP A 38 -7.33 -8.94 -9.66
CA TRP A 38 -7.67 -9.89 -10.70
C TRP A 38 -6.87 -9.60 -11.97
N ASP A 39 -6.62 -10.63 -12.79
CA ASP A 39 -5.81 -10.49 -14.02
C ASP A 39 -6.43 -9.54 -15.04
N ASP A 40 -7.76 -9.38 -15.00
CA ASP A 40 -8.55 -8.47 -15.83
C ASP A 40 -8.87 -7.13 -15.14
N ALA A 41 -8.24 -6.85 -14.01
CA ALA A 41 -8.47 -5.60 -13.27
C ALA A 41 -7.99 -4.37 -14.04
N TYR A 42 -8.76 -3.27 -13.91
CA TYR A 42 -8.43 -1.98 -14.50
C TYR A 42 -8.07 -0.95 -13.42
N CYS A 43 -6.97 -0.25 -13.64
CA CYS A 43 -6.47 0.83 -12.78
C CYS A 43 -6.60 2.17 -13.49
N GLU A 44 -7.20 3.17 -12.81
CA GLU A 44 -7.42 4.52 -13.34
C GLU A 44 -6.83 5.57 -12.40
N TYR A 45 -5.67 6.12 -12.77
CA TYR A 45 -4.93 7.13 -11.98
C TYR A 45 -4.85 8.48 -12.70
N GLY A 46 -5.43 8.60 -13.89
CA GLY A 46 -5.36 9.79 -14.71
C GLY A 46 -4.04 9.91 -15.48
N PHE A 47 -2.92 9.98 -14.76
CA PHE A 47 -1.58 10.02 -15.35
C PHE A 47 -1.11 8.65 -15.89
N ILE A 48 -1.69 7.56 -15.41
CA ILE A 48 -1.57 6.21 -15.95
C ILE A 48 -2.91 5.50 -15.81
N ASN A 49 -3.36 4.85 -16.89
CA ASN A 49 -4.57 4.04 -16.92
C ASN A 49 -4.29 2.76 -17.68
N GLY A 50 -4.84 1.64 -17.26
CA GLY A 50 -4.64 0.36 -17.92
C GLY A 50 -4.88 -0.84 -17.02
N ASP A 51 -4.39 -1.99 -17.43
CA ASP A 51 -4.46 -3.21 -16.63
C ASP A 51 -3.54 -3.15 -15.39
N ALA A 52 -3.80 -4.03 -14.43
CA ALA A 52 -3.03 -4.07 -13.19
C ALA A 52 -1.52 -4.32 -13.42
N PRO A 53 -1.07 -5.23 -14.33
CA PRO A 53 0.35 -5.39 -14.64
C PRO A 53 1.01 -4.09 -15.13
N THR A 54 0.38 -3.35 -16.03
CA THR A 54 0.89 -2.05 -16.53
C THR A 54 1.03 -1.05 -15.39
N PHE A 55 0.01 -0.93 -14.54
CA PHE A 55 0.06 -0.08 -13.36
C PHE A 55 1.19 -0.49 -12.41
N VAL A 56 1.33 -1.78 -12.10
CA VAL A 56 2.33 -2.28 -11.15
C VAL A 56 3.76 -2.00 -11.65
N VAL A 57 4.04 -2.22 -12.93
CA VAL A 57 5.36 -1.91 -13.52
C VAL A 57 5.66 -0.41 -13.36
N PHE A 58 4.70 0.44 -13.67
CA PHE A 58 4.85 1.89 -13.50
C PHE A 58 5.11 2.27 -12.05
N ALA A 59 4.23 1.84 -11.12
CA ALA A 59 4.28 2.20 -9.70
C ALA A 59 5.60 1.75 -9.06
N ILE A 60 6.00 0.49 -9.28
CA ILE A 60 7.25 -0.05 -8.73
C ILE A 60 8.48 0.70 -9.28
N THR A 61 8.48 1.03 -10.57
CA THR A 61 9.57 1.79 -11.19
C THR A 61 9.68 3.18 -10.56
N ALA A 62 8.57 3.93 -10.49
CA ALA A 62 8.55 5.26 -9.90
C ALA A 62 8.94 5.27 -8.41
N LEU A 63 8.39 4.34 -7.62
CA LEU A 63 8.62 4.28 -6.17
C LEU A 63 10.05 3.83 -5.81
N ARG A 64 10.74 3.12 -6.69
CA ARG A 64 12.16 2.75 -6.50
C ARG A 64 13.11 3.94 -6.63
N GLU A 65 12.74 4.97 -7.38
CA GLU A 65 13.54 6.19 -7.52
C GLU A 65 13.50 7.07 -6.26
N ASN A 66 12.48 6.91 -5.43
CA ASN A 66 12.36 7.64 -4.18
C ASN A 66 13.32 7.08 -3.12
N GLU A 67 13.78 7.93 -2.21
CA GLU A 67 14.59 7.52 -1.04
C GLU A 67 13.77 6.64 -0.10
N SER A 68 12.55 7.06 0.21
CA SER A 68 11.60 6.29 1.01
C SER A 68 10.16 6.55 0.60
N ASN A 69 9.29 5.58 0.92
CA ASN A 69 7.86 5.66 0.69
C ASN A 69 7.11 5.13 1.91
N GLN A 70 5.99 5.76 2.25
CA GLN A 70 5.07 5.25 3.25
C GLN A 70 3.63 5.55 2.84
N HIS A 71 2.84 4.50 2.67
CA HIS A 71 1.42 4.63 2.36
C HIS A 71 0.60 4.13 3.55
N MET A 72 -0.38 4.94 3.95
CA MET A 72 -1.35 4.58 4.98
C MET A 72 -2.76 4.66 4.43
N ILE A 73 -3.60 3.70 4.81
CA ILE A 73 -5.05 3.80 4.64
C ILE A 73 -5.67 4.41 5.89
N GLY A 74 -6.68 5.25 5.68
CA GLY A 74 -7.48 5.85 6.74
C GLY A 74 -8.89 5.27 6.77
N ASN A 75 -9.89 6.14 6.64
CA ASN A 75 -11.29 5.74 6.62
C ASN A 75 -11.55 4.77 5.46
N THR A 76 -12.27 3.69 5.76
CA THR A 76 -12.63 2.68 4.78
C THR A 76 -14.11 2.40 4.89
N LEU A 77 -14.86 2.73 3.84
CA LEU A 77 -16.28 2.41 3.74
C LEU A 77 -16.43 1.32 2.67
N LEU A 78 -17.03 0.19 3.06
CA LEU A 78 -17.21 -0.98 2.19
C LEU A 78 -18.69 -1.39 2.16
N GLU A 79 -19.20 -1.55 0.96
CA GLU A 79 -20.54 -2.07 0.67
C GLU A 79 -20.39 -3.41 -0.04
N VAL A 80 -20.89 -4.49 0.58
CA VAL A 80 -20.78 -5.85 0.04
C VAL A 80 -22.15 -6.30 -0.46
N GLU A 81 -22.19 -6.68 -1.74
CA GLU A 81 -23.40 -7.10 -2.46
C GLU A 81 -23.17 -8.48 -3.11
N GLY A 82 -23.32 -9.55 -2.32
CA GLY A 82 -23.08 -10.91 -2.79
C GLY A 82 -21.59 -11.17 -3.08
N ASP A 83 -21.25 -11.37 -4.36
CA ASP A 83 -19.89 -11.60 -4.82
C ASP A 83 -19.22 -10.34 -5.41
N GLU A 84 -19.85 -9.19 -5.25
CA GLU A 84 -19.31 -7.86 -5.54
C GLU A 84 -19.20 -7.03 -4.26
N ALA A 85 -18.26 -6.08 -4.27
CA ALA A 85 -18.21 -5.05 -3.25
C ALA A 85 -17.63 -3.76 -3.82
N PHE A 86 -18.05 -2.63 -3.23
CA PHE A 86 -17.56 -1.29 -3.56
C PHE A 86 -16.90 -0.69 -2.33
N GLY A 87 -15.80 0.03 -2.57
CA GLY A 87 -15.02 0.64 -1.51
C GLY A 87 -14.67 2.09 -1.78
N GLU A 88 -14.75 2.90 -0.74
CA GLU A 88 -14.08 4.20 -0.65
C GLU A 88 -13.01 4.11 0.42
N VAL A 89 -11.74 4.19 0.02
CA VAL A 89 -10.59 3.98 0.89
C VAL A 89 -9.73 5.23 0.91
N TYR A 90 -9.72 5.96 2.01
CA TYR A 90 -8.87 7.14 2.17
C TYR A 90 -7.41 6.73 2.31
N PHE A 91 -6.52 7.48 1.66
CA PHE A 91 -5.09 7.26 1.77
C PHE A 91 -4.32 8.55 2.09
N HIS A 92 -3.16 8.33 2.69
CA HIS A 92 -2.12 9.34 2.88
C HIS A 92 -0.79 8.70 2.47
N ALA A 93 -0.17 9.23 1.43
CA ALA A 93 1.07 8.75 0.88
C ALA A 93 2.18 9.78 1.12
N TYR A 94 3.27 9.33 1.71
CA TYR A 94 4.50 10.09 1.86
C TYR A 94 5.57 9.53 0.93
N HIS A 95 6.29 10.42 0.26
CA HIS A 95 7.42 10.09 -0.59
C HIS A 95 8.56 11.05 -0.31
N LYS A 96 9.74 10.51 0.00
CA LYS A 96 10.97 11.30 0.02
C LYS A 96 11.58 11.25 -1.37
N VAL A 97 11.46 12.34 -2.10
CA VAL A 97 11.85 12.44 -3.51
C VAL A 97 13.13 13.25 -3.67
N LYS A 98 13.95 12.92 -4.66
CA LYS A 98 15.13 13.73 -4.98
C LYS A 98 14.71 15.09 -5.52
N SER A 99 15.42 16.15 -5.11
CA SER A 99 15.26 17.51 -5.61
C SER A 99 16.62 18.12 -5.99
N GLU A 100 16.62 19.32 -6.56
CA GLU A 100 17.86 20.01 -6.97
C GLU A 100 18.79 20.31 -5.77
N THR A 101 18.23 20.47 -4.58
CA THR A 101 18.96 20.84 -3.36
C THR A 101 19.09 19.71 -2.34
N GLY A 102 18.70 18.49 -2.72
CA GLY A 102 18.74 17.32 -1.82
C GLY A 102 17.50 16.47 -1.92
N PHE A 103 16.61 16.54 -0.96
CA PHE A 103 15.36 15.81 -0.93
C PHE A 103 14.18 16.69 -0.55
N ASP A 104 13.03 16.37 -1.09
CA ASP A 104 11.75 16.95 -0.72
C ASP A 104 10.79 15.89 -0.17
N ASP A 105 9.96 16.28 0.78
CA ASP A 105 8.85 15.51 1.31
C ASP A 105 7.62 15.81 0.46
N LEU A 106 7.24 14.87 -0.39
CA LEU A 106 6.00 14.90 -1.17
C LEU A 106 4.94 14.12 -0.43
N ILE A 107 3.85 14.80 -0.07
CA ILE A 107 2.66 14.19 0.50
C ILE A 107 1.53 14.27 -0.51
N VAL A 108 0.86 13.14 -0.74
CA VAL A 108 -0.35 13.04 -1.55
C VAL A 108 -1.43 12.39 -0.70
N ALA A 109 -2.60 13.00 -0.65
CA ALA A 109 -3.73 12.48 0.10
C ALA A 109 -5.01 12.52 -0.75
N GLY A 110 -5.83 11.50 -0.58
CA GLY A 110 -7.04 11.34 -1.37
C GLY A 110 -7.76 10.05 -1.04
N ARG A 111 -8.44 9.51 -2.04
CA ARG A 111 -9.28 8.33 -1.90
C ARG A 111 -9.08 7.40 -3.10
N TYR A 112 -9.14 6.11 -2.83
CA TYR A 112 -9.40 5.11 -3.86
C TYR A 112 -10.88 4.82 -3.93
N LEU A 113 -11.40 4.73 -5.15
CA LEU A 113 -12.74 4.22 -5.45
C LEU A 113 -12.53 2.85 -6.09
N ASP A 114 -12.95 1.83 -5.37
CA ASP A 114 -12.63 0.45 -5.69
C ASP A 114 -13.87 -0.38 -5.99
N ARG A 115 -13.72 -1.34 -6.91
CA ARG A 115 -14.61 -2.49 -7.04
C ARG A 115 -13.83 -3.77 -6.74
N TYR A 116 -14.42 -4.62 -5.95
CA TYR A 116 -13.89 -5.93 -5.59
C TYR A 116 -14.85 -7.01 -6.09
N GLU A 117 -14.31 -8.14 -6.47
CA GLU A 117 -15.08 -9.32 -6.85
C GLU A 117 -14.57 -10.54 -6.11
N ARG A 118 -15.53 -11.40 -5.71
CA ARG A 118 -15.21 -12.72 -5.18
C ARG A 118 -15.40 -13.75 -6.28
N ARG A 119 -14.30 -14.34 -6.72
CA ARG A 119 -14.29 -15.41 -7.71
C ARG A 119 -13.71 -16.67 -7.06
N ASP A 120 -14.40 -17.79 -7.14
CA ASP A 120 -14.00 -19.06 -6.52
C ASP A 120 -13.69 -18.92 -5.01
N GLY A 121 -14.46 -18.09 -4.31
CA GLY A 121 -14.30 -17.84 -2.87
C GLY A 121 -13.17 -16.87 -2.48
N VAL A 122 -12.45 -16.29 -3.44
CA VAL A 122 -11.33 -15.37 -3.22
C VAL A 122 -11.73 -13.95 -3.61
N TRP A 123 -11.57 -13.00 -2.69
CA TRP A 123 -11.73 -11.58 -2.98
C TRP A 123 -10.47 -10.99 -3.57
N LYS A 124 -10.60 -10.20 -4.65
CA LYS A 124 -9.55 -9.33 -5.19
C LYS A 124 -10.17 -8.07 -5.80
N MET A 125 -9.33 -7.08 -6.07
CA MET A 125 -9.71 -5.85 -6.78
C MET A 125 -9.92 -6.15 -8.25
N SER A 126 -11.07 -5.75 -8.80
CA SER A 126 -11.35 -5.77 -10.24
C SER A 126 -11.24 -4.37 -10.86
N TYR A 127 -11.30 -3.33 -10.03
CA TYR A 127 -11.10 -1.95 -10.44
C TYR A 127 -10.57 -1.12 -9.28
N ARG A 128 -9.67 -0.17 -9.58
CA ARG A 128 -9.22 0.87 -8.66
C ARG A 128 -9.08 2.19 -9.40
N SER A 129 -9.67 3.25 -8.85
CA SER A 129 -9.45 4.61 -9.31
C SER A 129 -8.94 5.49 -8.19
N GLU A 130 -7.89 6.28 -8.46
CA GLU A 130 -7.38 7.27 -7.52
C GLU A 130 -8.08 8.61 -7.69
N ARG A 131 -8.42 9.24 -6.57
CA ARG A 131 -8.91 10.63 -6.50
C ARG A 131 -8.06 11.39 -5.49
N VAL A 132 -7.22 12.28 -6.01
CA VAL A 132 -6.36 13.12 -5.17
C VAL A 132 -7.18 14.32 -4.67
N ASP A 133 -7.28 14.46 -3.35
CA ASP A 133 -7.97 15.59 -2.72
C ASP A 133 -7.01 16.76 -2.50
N TRP A 134 -5.76 16.49 -2.11
CA TRP A 134 -4.71 17.51 -1.95
C TRP A 134 -3.31 16.88 -1.98
N SER A 135 -2.31 17.73 -2.23
CA SER A 135 -0.90 17.36 -2.12
C SER A 135 -0.08 18.51 -1.55
N ARG A 136 1.12 18.19 -1.03
CA ARG A 136 2.08 19.18 -0.53
C ARG A 136 3.49 18.68 -0.81
N THR A 137 4.37 19.61 -1.18
CA THR A 137 5.81 19.36 -1.29
C THR A 137 6.55 20.39 -0.43
N THR A 138 7.49 19.93 0.39
CA THR A 138 8.35 20.79 1.23
C THR A 138 9.75 20.21 1.27
N PRO A 139 10.82 21.06 1.39
CA PRO A 139 12.17 20.55 1.61
C PRO A 139 12.23 19.63 2.84
N THR A 140 12.88 18.48 2.68
CA THR A 140 13.03 17.50 3.76
C THR A 140 13.83 18.06 4.94
N GLN A 141 13.33 17.82 6.16
CA GLN A 141 14.03 18.10 7.41
C GLN A 141 14.01 16.84 8.27
N ASP A 142 15.13 16.12 8.28
CA ASP A 142 15.25 14.82 9.00
C ASP A 142 16.18 14.90 10.23
N PRO A 143 15.85 15.70 11.25
CA PRO A 143 16.72 15.80 12.44
C PRO A 143 16.83 14.48 13.17
N TYR A 144 15.83 13.60 13.08
CA TYR A 144 15.84 12.30 13.74
C TYR A 144 16.98 11.39 13.26
N TYR A 145 17.25 11.37 11.97
CA TYR A 145 18.36 10.59 11.40
C TYR A 145 19.74 11.03 11.95
N GLN A 146 19.88 12.33 12.24
CA GLN A 146 21.11 12.88 12.82
C GLN A 146 21.21 12.61 14.33
N MET A 147 20.07 12.67 15.03
CA MET A 147 20.00 12.45 16.48
C MET A 147 20.11 10.98 16.88
N MET A 148 19.59 10.07 16.04
CA MET A 148 19.48 8.64 16.29
C MET A 148 20.01 7.83 15.10
N PRO A 149 21.34 7.89 14.83
CA PRO A 149 21.92 7.27 13.62
C PRO A 149 21.84 5.73 13.62
N ASP A 150 21.71 5.12 14.80
CA ASP A 150 21.60 3.66 14.95
C ASP A 150 20.14 3.14 14.89
N SER A 151 19.20 4.01 14.53
CA SER A 151 17.80 3.59 14.37
C SER A 151 17.64 2.59 13.22
N LEU A 152 16.71 1.65 13.40
CA LEU A 152 16.36 0.70 12.36
C LEU A 152 15.37 1.38 11.40
N PHE A 153 15.74 1.44 10.13
CA PHE A 153 14.92 2.02 9.09
C PHE A 153 14.15 0.95 8.32
N GLY A 154 13.05 1.36 7.69
CA GLY A 154 12.28 0.47 6.82
C GLY A 154 13.09 0.04 5.61
N GLY A 155 13.06 -1.25 5.31
CA GLY A 155 13.66 -1.83 4.13
C GLY A 155 12.66 -1.92 2.96
N ARG A 156 13.13 -2.49 1.86
CA ARG A 156 12.30 -2.88 0.71
C ARG A 156 12.04 -4.39 0.77
N LEU A 157 12.52 -5.16 -0.20
CA LEU A 157 12.41 -6.62 -0.18
C LEU A 157 13.30 -7.29 0.88
N ASP A 158 14.25 -6.57 1.43
CA ASP A 158 15.11 -6.96 2.57
C ASP A 158 14.52 -6.59 3.94
N ASP A 159 13.32 -6.00 3.97
CA ASP A 159 12.65 -5.61 5.20
C ASP A 159 12.38 -6.81 6.12
N ALA A 160 12.54 -6.57 7.43
CA ALA A 160 12.35 -7.60 8.48
C ALA A 160 10.96 -8.26 8.43
N VAL A 161 9.96 -7.62 7.82
CA VAL A 161 8.61 -8.17 7.66
C VAL A 161 8.57 -9.45 6.82
N TYR A 162 9.57 -9.67 5.96
CA TYR A 162 9.67 -10.89 5.13
C TYR A 162 10.42 -12.04 5.83
N ASP A 163 11.17 -11.74 6.89
CA ASP A 163 11.96 -12.74 7.65
C ASP A 163 11.64 -12.69 9.15
N ARG A 164 10.34 -12.67 9.47
CA ARG A 164 9.85 -12.52 10.84
C ARG A 164 10.37 -13.60 11.80
N LYS A 165 10.43 -14.85 11.36
CA LYS A 165 10.82 -15.98 12.21
C LYS A 165 12.27 -15.92 12.63
N ALA A 166 13.17 -15.44 11.76
CA ALA A 166 14.58 -15.29 12.08
C ALA A 166 14.88 -13.98 12.81
N ARG A 167 14.11 -12.92 12.55
CA ARG A 167 14.41 -11.57 13.07
C ARG A 167 13.68 -11.20 14.36
N TYR A 168 12.50 -11.80 14.62
CA TYR A 168 11.73 -11.48 15.83
C TYR A 168 12.30 -12.26 17.01
N LYS A 169 13.07 -11.55 17.85
CA LYS A 169 13.81 -12.10 18.98
C LYS A 169 13.10 -11.83 20.31
N ARG A 170 13.27 -12.71 21.28
CA ARG A 170 12.98 -12.46 22.70
C ARG A 170 14.26 -12.04 23.42
N VAL A 171 14.11 -11.46 24.59
CA VAL A 171 15.29 -11.04 25.42
C VAL A 171 16.31 -12.18 25.60
N GLY A 172 15.84 -13.40 25.78
CA GLY A 172 16.75 -14.58 25.94
C GLY A 172 17.39 -15.10 24.63
N ASP A 173 16.98 -14.57 23.47
CA ASP A 173 17.54 -14.96 22.16
C ASP A 173 18.71 -14.05 21.74
N VAL A 174 18.95 -12.99 22.50
CA VAL A 174 20.03 -12.03 22.26
C VAL A 174 21.17 -12.36 23.23
N ALA A 175 22.26 -12.93 22.70
CA ALA A 175 23.48 -13.07 23.48
C ALA A 175 24.04 -11.67 23.85
N GLU A 176 24.46 -11.49 25.10
CA GLU A 176 25.11 -10.27 25.58
C GLU A 176 26.39 -9.96 24.79
#